data_b11b82bcbb9082583805085fd08b2316
#
_entry.id   b11b82bcbb9082583805085fd08b2316
#
_cell.length_a   1.000
_cell.length_b   1.000
_cell.length_c   1.000
_cell.angle_alpha   90.00
_cell.angle_beta   90.00
_cell.angle_gamma   90.00
#
_symmetry.space_group_name_H-M   'P 1'
#
loop_
_entity.id
_entity.type
_entity.pdbx_description
1 polymer ?
#
loop_
_entity_poly.entity_id
_entity_poly.type
_entity_poly.pdbx_seq_one_letter_code
_entity_poly.pdbx_strand_id
1 'polypeptide(L)'
;LKAIKQSAFHASGLTGSLNIPEGVVEIENGAFENIRTLNGTLSLPSTLKKITGVNTFLYTNFVCELKLPDALEEIGDQCFLDCKGFYGELKLPGHLKKLGVGAFKGCSNLTGNLVIPQSLTYIPTSAFEGCWLGGNLQLHNGIGAIGESAFANNGFKGEIILPKDLRSIPNRCFYNNDFSG
;
A
#
# COMPACT_ATOMS: atom_id res chain seq x y z
N LEU A 1 14.50 8.10 18.97
CA LEU A 1 14.07 6.78 18.49
C LEU A 1 14.36 6.68 17.00
N LYS A 2 15.07 5.62 16.56
CA LYS A 2 15.43 5.44 15.14
C LYS A 2 14.64 4.33 14.46
N ALA A 3 14.24 3.30 15.20
CA ALA A 3 13.46 2.19 14.67
C ALA A 3 12.46 1.66 15.68
N ILE A 4 11.32 1.15 15.18
CA ILE A 4 10.34 0.37 15.92
C ILE A 4 10.54 -1.07 15.51
N LYS A 5 10.97 -1.90 16.46
CA LYS A 5 11.42 -3.27 16.21
C LYS A 5 10.24 -4.23 16.01
N GLN A 6 10.58 -5.41 15.46
CA GLN A 6 9.62 -6.49 15.21
C GLN A 6 8.69 -6.70 16.40
N SER A 7 7.39 -6.76 16.12
CA SER A 7 6.32 -7.04 17.09
C SER A 7 6.29 -6.17 18.35
N ALA A 8 6.94 -4.99 18.33
CA ALA A 8 7.12 -4.15 19.52
C ALA A 8 5.81 -3.80 20.23
N PHE A 9 4.71 -3.66 19.46
CA PHE A 9 3.37 -3.38 20.00
C PHE A 9 2.32 -4.41 19.55
N HIS A 10 2.76 -5.57 19.02
CA HIS A 10 1.85 -6.62 18.55
C HIS A 10 0.79 -6.95 19.60
N ALA A 11 -0.48 -6.95 19.18
CA ALA A 11 -1.63 -7.24 20.06
C ALA A 11 -1.66 -6.41 21.37
N SER A 12 -1.03 -5.24 21.40
CA SER A 12 -1.06 -4.35 22.58
C SER A 12 -2.42 -3.70 22.78
N GLY A 13 -2.66 -3.14 23.95
CA GLY A 13 -3.87 -2.41 24.29
C GLY A 13 -3.92 -0.95 23.80
N LEU A 14 -3.10 -0.55 22.81
CA LEU A 14 -3.13 0.80 22.25
C LEU A 14 -4.51 1.13 21.66
N THR A 15 -4.99 2.36 21.88
CA THR A 15 -6.31 2.80 21.42
C THR A 15 -6.24 4.13 20.69
N GLY A 16 -7.22 4.40 19.82
CA GLY A 16 -7.38 5.69 19.16
C GLY A 16 -6.36 5.93 18.06
N SER A 17 -5.68 7.08 18.11
CA SER A 17 -4.71 7.49 17.07
C SER A 17 -3.29 7.04 17.39
N LEU A 18 -2.51 6.77 16.34
CA LEU A 18 -1.09 6.46 16.44
C LEU A 18 -0.27 7.56 15.79
N ASN A 19 0.58 8.20 16.57
CA ASN A 19 1.54 9.18 16.07
C ASN A 19 2.96 8.65 16.23
N ILE A 20 3.60 8.30 15.10
CA ILE A 20 5.00 7.87 15.07
C ILE A 20 5.89 9.12 15.07
N PRO A 21 6.80 9.28 16.06
CA PRO A 21 7.56 10.52 16.19
C PRO A 21 8.61 10.70 15.09
N GLU A 22 8.94 11.96 14.80
CA GLU A 22 10.04 12.30 13.90
C GLU A 22 11.37 11.67 14.36
N GLY A 23 12.21 11.33 13.38
CA GLY A 23 13.47 10.62 13.60
C GLY A 23 13.35 9.10 13.52
N VAL A 24 12.15 8.52 13.52
CA VAL A 24 11.95 7.09 13.18
C VAL A 24 12.17 6.94 11.68
N VAL A 25 13.07 6.04 11.30
CA VAL A 25 13.43 5.75 9.90
C VAL A 25 12.97 4.39 9.43
N GLU A 26 12.62 3.51 10.36
CA GLU A 26 12.21 2.13 10.06
C GLU A 26 11.17 1.62 11.06
N ILE A 27 10.16 0.89 10.53
CA ILE A 27 9.19 0.12 11.30
C ILE A 27 9.28 -1.32 10.80
N GLU A 28 9.52 -2.25 11.72
CA GLU A 28 9.79 -3.65 11.38
C GLU A 28 8.54 -4.53 11.45
N ASN A 29 8.73 -5.79 11.04
CA ASN A 29 7.74 -6.84 10.91
C ASN A 29 6.72 -6.88 12.06
N GLY A 30 5.42 -6.79 11.74
CA GLY A 30 4.32 -6.94 12.69
C GLY A 30 4.32 -5.95 13.86
N ALA A 31 5.04 -4.82 13.76
CA ALA A 31 5.25 -3.92 14.90
C ALA A 31 3.94 -3.45 15.54
N PHE A 32 2.87 -3.27 14.76
CA PHE A 32 1.54 -2.84 15.21
C PHE A 32 0.44 -3.82 14.79
N GLU A 33 0.79 -5.05 14.49
CA GLU A 33 -0.14 -6.08 14.06
C GLU A 33 -1.19 -6.39 15.12
N ASN A 34 -2.44 -6.62 14.70
CA ASN A 34 -3.55 -7.09 15.53
C ASN A 34 -3.94 -6.13 16.67
N ILE A 35 -3.92 -4.82 16.40
CA ILE A 35 -4.38 -3.79 17.35
C ILE A 35 -5.65 -3.14 16.79
N ARG A 36 -6.79 -3.84 16.89
CA ARG A 36 -8.09 -3.40 16.35
C ARG A 36 -8.64 -2.16 17.05
N THR A 37 -8.11 -1.82 18.21
CA THR A 37 -8.46 -0.63 19.00
C THR A 37 -7.79 0.65 18.52
N LEU A 38 -6.81 0.57 17.60
CA LEU A 38 -6.29 1.71 16.85
C LEU A 38 -7.31 2.09 15.76
N ASN A 39 -8.27 2.94 16.11
CA ASN A 39 -9.41 3.34 15.29
C ASN A 39 -9.47 4.86 15.01
N GLY A 40 -8.45 5.60 15.37
CA GLY A 40 -8.27 7.01 15.08
C GLY A 40 -7.42 7.23 13.80
N THR A 41 -6.51 8.20 13.86
CA THR A 41 -5.63 8.55 12.74
C THR A 41 -4.27 7.86 12.84
N LEU A 42 -3.62 7.62 11.68
CA LEU A 42 -2.23 7.22 11.57
C LEU A 42 -1.39 8.39 11.06
N SER A 43 -0.39 8.82 11.84
CA SER A 43 0.60 9.80 11.42
C SER A 43 1.98 9.15 11.33
N LEU A 44 2.53 9.11 10.11
CA LEU A 44 3.87 8.61 9.83
C LEU A 44 4.85 9.78 9.72
N PRO A 45 6.08 9.68 10.28
CA PRO A 45 7.03 10.78 10.26
C PRO A 45 7.65 10.99 8.88
N SER A 46 8.04 12.24 8.58
CA SER A 46 8.70 12.58 7.31
C SER A 46 10.05 11.87 7.12
N THR A 47 10.67 11.41 8.20
CA THR A 47 11.94 10.69 8.22
C THR A 47 11.83 9.19 7.93
N LEU A 48 10.60 8.63 7.83
CA LEU A 48 10.38 7.20 7.64
C LEU A 48 10.77 6.77 6.22
N LYS A 49 11.71 5.83 6.14
CA LYS A 49 12.21 5.27 4.88
C LYS A 49 11.69 3.88 4.60
N LYS A 50 11.41 3.09 5.64
CA LYS A 50 11.07 1.69 5.47
C LYS A 50 10.00 1.22 6.44
N ILE A 51 9.05 0.47 5.91
CA ILE A 51 8.15 -0.38 6.68
C ILE A 51 8.44 -1.81 6.22
N THR A 52 9.26 -2.55 6.98
CA THR A 52 9.83 -3.83 6.54
C THR A 52 9.07 -5.03 7.07
N GLY A 53 9.28 -6.20 6.43
CA GLY A 53 8.67 -7.47 6.85
C GLY A 53 7.22 -7.62 6.43
N VAL A 54 6.42 -8.31 7.23
CA VAL A 54 5.02 -8.62 6.96
C VAL A 54 4.09 -8.05 8.02
N ASN A 55 2.82 -7.76 7.67
CA ASN A 55 1.72 -7.50 8.58
C ASN A 55 1.86 -6.27 9.49
N THR A 56 2.69 -5.28 9.16
CA THR A 56 3.04 -4.22 10.13
C THR A 56 1.82 -3.51 10.73
N PHE A 57 0.76 -3.25 9.93
CA PHE A 57 -0.49 -2.64 10.37
C PHE A 57 -1.72 -3.53 10.13
N LEU A 58 -1.50 -4.83 9.92
CA LEU A 58 -2.58 -5.80 9.72
C LEU A 58 -3.55 -5.79 10.90
N TYR A 59 -4.85 -5.78 10.60
CA TYR A 59 -5.93 -5.72 11.60
C TYR A 59 -5.92 -4.49 12.51
N THR A 60 -5.39 -3.37 12.03
CA THR A 60 -5.68 -2.07 12.62
C THR A 60 -6.92 -1.46 11.97
N ASN A 61 -7.64 -0.60 12.70
CA ASN A 61 -8.91 -0.02 12.25
C ASN A 61 -8.81 1.51 12.09
N PHE A 62 -7.65 2.05 11.70
CA PHE A 62 -7.51 3.49 11.45
C PHE A 62 -8.57 4.02 10.50
N VAL A 63 -9.11 5.22 10.80
CA VAL A 63 -10.10 5.90 9.97
C VAL A 63 -9.54 7.28 9.59
N CYS A 64 -8.80 7.35 8.49
CA CYS A 64 -8.17 8.58 8.02
C CYS A 64 -7.73 8.46 6.56
N GLU A 65 -7.33 9.58 5.95
CA GLU A 65 -6.51 9.56 4.74
C GLU A 65 -5.15 8.92 5.04
N LEU A 66 -4.72 7.98 4.20
CA LEU A 66 -3.38 7.38 4.33
C LEU A 66 -2.33 8.29 3.67
N LYS A 67 -1.55 8.99 4.49
CA LYS A 67 -0.45 9.85 4.04
C LYS A 67 0.88 9.13 4.18
N LEU A 68 1.42 8.65 3.06
CA LEU A 68 2.74 8.02 3.01
C LEU A 68 3.81 9.13 2.86
N PRO A 69 4.89 9.13 3.68
CA PRO A 69 5.93 10.16 3.58
C PRO A 69 6.76 10.02 2.31
N ASP A 70 7.18 11.15 1.73
CA ASP A 70 7.93 11.19 0.47
C ASP A 70 9.27 10.42 0.52
N ALA A 71 9.88 10.33 1.71
CA ALA A 71 11.13 9.61 1.93
C ALA A 71 10.96 8.08 1.93
N LEU A 72 9.72 7.55 1.86
CA LEU A 72 9.46 6.11 1.98
C LEU A 72 9.92 5.36 0.72
N GLU A 73 10.83 4.41 0.91
CA GLU A 73 11.46 3.61 -0.14
C GLU A 73 10.94 2.16 -0.17
N GLU A 74 10.43 1.65 0.96
CA GLU A 74 10.00 0.26 1.09
C GLU A 74 8.72 0.12 1.91
N ILE A 75 7.76 -0.65 1.38
CA ILE A 75 6.55 -1.12 2.07
C ILE A 75 6.53 -2.65 1.98
N GLY A 76 6.47 -3.32 3.12
CA GLY A 76 6.53 -4.78 3.23
C GLY A 76 5.24 -5.49 2.85
N ASP A 77 5.29 -6.83 2.91
CA ASP A 77 4.15 -7.69 2.56
C ASP A 77 2.97 -7.46 3.52
N GLN A 78 1.77 -7.43 2.96
CA GLN A 78 0.52 -7.31 3.72
C GLN A 78 0.51 -6.16 4.74
N CYS A 79 1.34 -5.14 4.52
CA CYS A 79 1.56 -4.03 5.45
C CYS A 79 0.25 -3.37 5.88
N PHE A 80 -0.65 -3.11 4.93
CA PHE A 80 -1.96 -2.50 5.13
C PHE A 80 -3.11 -3.43 4.70
N LEU A 81 -2.90 -4.75 4.74
CA LEU A 81 -3.92 -5.73 4.36
C LEU A 81 -5.21 -5.50 5.16
N ASP A 82 -6.35 -5.41 4.44
CA ASP A 82 -7.69 -5.18 5.00
C ASP A 82 -7.83 -3.94 5.90
N CYS A 83 -6.97 -2.94 5.74
CA CYS A 83 -7.13 -1.64 6.41
C CYS A 83 -8.25 -0.82 5.75
N LYS A 84 -9.51 -1.26 5.96
CA LYS A 84 -10.70 -0.72 5.29
C LYS A 84 -11.09 0.70 5.72
N GLY A 85 -10.56 1.20 6.81
CA GLY A 85 -10.87 2.53 7.30
C GLY A 85 -10.05 3.65 6.63
N PHE A 86 -9.02 3.36 5.85
CA PHE A 86 -8.35 4.36 5.03
C PHE A 86 -9.24 4.79 3.86
N TYR A 87 -9.36 6.10 3.67
CA TYR A 87 -10.18 6.69 2.60
C TYR A 87 -9.39 7.75 1.82
N GLY A 88 -10.00 8.24 0.72
CA GLY A 88 -9.38 9.22 -0.16
C GLY A 88 -8.40 8.60 -1.15
N GLU A 89 -7.62 9.44 -1.83
CA GLU A 89 -6.70 9.03 -2.87
C GLU A 89 -5.42 8.43 -2.30
N LEU A 90 -5.01 7.25 -2.81
CA LEU A 90 -3.73 6.65 -2.47
C LEU A 90 -2.62 7.26 -3.31
N LYS A 91 -1.75 8.04 -2.66
CA LYS A 91 -0.55 8.62 -3.31
C LYS A 91 0.69 7.83 -2.92
N LEU A 92 1.27 7.12 -3.89
CA LEU A 92 2.53 6.39 -3.67
C LEU A 92 3.71 7.37 -3.73
N PRO A 93 4.68 7.28 -2.79
CA PRO A 93 5.85 8.15 -2.79
C PRO A 93 6.72 7.97 -4.03
N GLY A 94 7.26 9.08 -4.58
CA GLY A 94 8.09 9.06 -5.79
C GLY A 94 9.39 8.25 -5.65
N HIS A 95 9.85 8.01 -4.42
CA HIS A 95 11.05 7.22 -4.11
C HIS A 95 10.78 5.77 -3.73
N LEU A 96 9.52 5.30 -3.83
CA LEU A 96 9.15 3.93 -3.47
C LEU A 96 9.78 2.93 -4.46
N LYS A 97 10.71 2.12 -3.99
CA LYS A 97 11.48 1.13 -4.77
C LYS A 97 10.97 -0.29 -4.59
N LYS A 98 10.38 -0.57 -3.43
CA LYS A 98 9.90 -1.91 -3.07
C LYS A 98 8.51 -1.85 -2.46
N LEU A 99 7.63 -2.66 -3.02
CA LEU A 99 6.28 -2.89 -2.54
C LEU A 99 6.11 -4.39 -2.27
N GLY A 100 5.46 -4.74 -1.18
CA GLY A 100 5.24 -6.13 -0.78
C GLY A 100 4.00 -6.76 -1.39
N VAL A 101 3.95 -8.10 -1.35
CA VAL A 101 2.77 -8.89 -1.73
C VAL A 101 1.58 -8.46 -0.88
N GLY A 102 0.44 -8.15 -1.53
CA GLY A 102 -0.78 -7.77 -0.83
C GLY A 102 -0.68 -6.51 0.03
N ALA A 103 0.30 -5.62 -0.21
CA ALA A 103 0.60 -4.48 0.67
C ALA A 103 -0.62 -3.61 0.98
N PHE A 104 -1.52 -3.39 0.00
CA PHE A 104 -2.77 -2.62 0.16
C PHE A 104 -4.03 -3.47 -0.12
N LYS A 105 -3.89 -4.81 -0.19
CA LYS A 105 -5.03 -5.68 -0.49
C LYS A 105 -6.19 -5.42 0.47
N GLY A 106 -7.40 -5.22 -0.09
CA GLY A 106 -8.62 -5.03 0.69
C GLY A 106 -8.77 -3.67 1.36
N CYS A 107 -7.96 -2.65 1.04
CA CYS A 107 -8.17 -1.27 1.48
C CYS A 107 -9.36 -0.64 0.73
N SER A 108 -10.55 -1.16 0.94
CA SER A 108 -11.72 -1.00 0.06
C SER A 108 -12.41 0.37 0.08
N ASN A 109 -11.98 1.30 0.91
CA ASN A 109 -12.50 2.68 0.94
C ASN A 109 -11.55 3.71 0.33
N LEU A 110 -10.42 3.28 -0.21
CA LEU A 110 -9.57 4.14 -1.03
C LEU A 110 -10.30 4.50 -2.33
N THR A 111 -9.99 5.66 -2.89
CA THR A 111 -10.63 6.16 -4.11
C THR A 111 -9.63 6.88 -5.01
N GLY A 112 -10.04 7.20 -6.24
CA GLY A 112 -9.29 8.04 -7.15
C GLY A 112 -8.32 7.29 -8.06
N ASN A 113 -7.38 8.03 -8.62
CA ASN A 113 -6.40 7.49 -9.55
C ASN A 113 -5.28 6.76 -8.81
N LEU A 114 -4.66 5.79 -9.47
CA LEU A 114 -3.42 5.18 -9.01
C LEU A 114 -2.31 5.44 -10.02
N VAL A 115 -1.29 6.17 -9.58
CA VAL A 115 -0.08 6.43 -10.37
C VAL A 115 1.05 5.60 -9.79
N ILE A 116 1.62 4.72 -10.62
CA ILE A 116 2.79 3.93 -10.21
C ILE A 116 4.06 4.78 -10.39
N PRO A 117 4.85 5.03 -9.33
CA PRO A 117 6.04 5.86 -9.42
C PRO A 117 7.14 5.21 -10.25
N GLN A 118 7.94 6.02 -10.97
CA GLN A 118 9.02 5.55 -11.85
C GLN A 118 10.09 4.69 -11.16
N SER A 119 10.22 4.83 -9.84
CA SER A 119 11.15 4.06 -9.00
C SER A 119 10.71 2.61 -8.77
N LEU A 120 9.40 2.30 -8.96
CA LEU A 120 8.83 0.99 -8.71
C LEU A 120 8.72 0.18 -10.02
N THR A 121 9.66 -0.71 -10.25
CA THR A 121 9.79 -1.48 -11.50
C THR A 121 9.14 -2.87 -11.49
N TYR A 122 8.63 -3.28 -10.33
CA TYR A 122 7.90 -4.53 -10.12
C TYR A 122 6.67 -4.30 -9.24
N ILE A 123 5.52 -4.77 -9.69
CA ILE A 123 4.27 -4.75 -8.92
C ILE A 123 3.98 -6.18 -8.45
N PRO A 124 4.00 -6.45 -7.13
CA PRO A 124 3.83 -7.80 -6.63
C PRO A 124 2.39 -8.30 -6.68
N THR A 125 2.24 -9.60 -6.47
CA THR A 125 0.95 -10.30 -6.39
C THR A 125 0.01 -9.60 -5.43
N SER A 126 -1.23 -9.37 -5.86
CA SER A 126 -2.33 -8.79 -5.06
C SER A 126 -2.03 -7.43 -4.42
N ALA A 127 -1.00 -6.70 -4.86
CA ALA A 127 -0.54 -5.47 -4.19
C ALA A 127 -1.67 -4.46 -3.93
N PHE A 128 -2.61 -4.33 -4.88
CA PHE A 128 -3.76 -3.42 -4.81
C PHE A 128 -5.09 -4.15 -5.01
N GLU A 129 -5.14 -5.46 -4.79
CA GLU A 129 -6.37 -6.24 -5.00
C GLU A 129 -7.49 -5.77 -4.07
N GLY A 130 -8.66 -5.46 -4.64
CA GLY A 130 -9.86 -5.12 -3.87
C GLY A 130 -9.81 -3.77 -3.14
N CYS A 131 -9.05 -2.80 -3.70
CA CYS A 131 -9.03 -1.44 -3.13
C CYS A 131 -10.20 -0.57 -3.59
N TRP A 132 -10.92 -0.95 -4.68
CA TRP A 132 -12.09 -0.22 -5.22
C TRP A 132 -11.80 1.22 -5.62
N LEU A 133 -10.62 1.52 -6.11
CA LEU A 133 -10.12 2.86 -6.41
C LEU A 133 -11.01 3.65 -7.39
N GLY A 134 -11.50 3.02 -8.45
CA GLY A 134 -12.53 3.57 -9.35
C GLY A 134 -12.07 4.66 -10.32
N GLY A 135 -10.83 5.15 -10.22
CA GLY A 135 -10.24 6.14 -11.11
C GLY A 135 -9.44 5.53 -12.26
N ASN A 136 -8.43 6.24 -12.75
CA ASN A 136 -7.52 5.76 -13.78
C ASN A 136 -6.29 5.08 -13.19
N LEU A 137 -5.77 4.06 -13.89
CA LEU A 137 -4.49 3.43 -13.57
C LEU A 137 -3.41 3.94 -14.52
N GLN A 138 -2.34 4.52 -13.98
CA GLN A 138 -1.19 5.00 -14.75
C GLN A 138 0.04 4.14 -14.49
N LEU A 139 0.43 3.37 -15.49
CA LEU A 139 1.64 2.57 -15.53
C LEU A 139 2.73 3.29 -16.32
N HIS A 140 4.00 2.88 -16.16
CA HIS A 140 5.12 3.43 -16.92
C HIS A 140 5.97 2.32 -17.55
N ASN A 141 6.74 2.65 -18.59
CA ASN A 141 7.52 1.68 -19.36
C ASN A 141 8.68 1.00 -18.60
N GLY A 142 9.05 1.51 -17.43
CA GLY A 142 10.06 0.88 -16.57
C GLY A 142 9.55 -0.32 -15.77
N ILE A 143 8.24 -0.63 -15.81
CA ILE A 143 7.69 -1.81 -15.13
C ILE A 143 8.03 -3.06 -15.94
N GLY A 144 8.89 -3.92 -15.40
CA GLY A 144 9.33 -5.16 -16.05
C GLY A 144 8.45 -6.37 -15.77
N ALA A 145 7.71 -6.36 -14.66
CA ALA A 145 6.77 -7.44 -14.31
C ALA A 145 5.66 -6.96 -13.36
N ILE A 146 4.51 -7.61 -13.47
CA ILE A 146 3.34 -7.41 -12.61
C ILE A 146 2.93 -8.79 -12.09
N GLY A 147 2.56 -8.88 -10.83
CA GLY A 147 2.13 -10.11 -10.18
C GLY A 147 0.66 -10.46 -10.43
N GLU A 148 0.29 -11.69 -10.10
CA GLU A 148 -1.07 -12.19 -10.21
C GLU A 148 -2.04 -11.32 -9.37
N SER A 149 -3.22 -11.01 -9.91
CA SER A 149 -4.27 -10.21 -9.26
C SER A 149 -3.84 -8.83 -8.75
N ALA A 150 -2.69 -8.30 -9.20
CA ALA A 150 -2.10 -7.09 -8.64
C ALA A 150 -3.04 -5.89 -8.63
N PHE A 151 -3.90 -5.77 -9.64
CA PHE A 151 -4.87 -4.68 -9.80
C PHE A 151 -6.31 -5.18 -9.88
N ALA A 152 -6.59 -6.41 -9.45
CA ALA A 152 -7.92 -6.98 -9.51
C ALA A 152 -8.92 -6.25 -8.59
N ASN A 153 -10.20 -6.20 -8.98
CA ASN A 153 -11.30 -5.65 -8.19
C ASN A 153 -11.09 -4.19 -7.76
N ASN A 154 -10.71 -3.32 -8.72
CA ASN A 154 -10.52 -1.89 -8.43
C ASN A 154 -11.55 -0.99 -9.10
N GLY A 155 -12.28 -1.48 -10.12
CA GLY A 155 -13.19 -0.65 -10.91
C GLY A 155 -12.47 0.48 -11.64
N PHE A 156 -11.18 0.31 -12.00
CA PHE A 156 -10.44 1.28 -12.81
C PHE A 156 -11.14 1.52 -14.14
N LYS A 157 -11.12 2.78 -14.57
CA LYS A 157 -11.78 3.26 -15.79
C LYS A 157 -10.78 3.86 -16.77
N GLY A 158 -11.30 4.24 -17.94
CA GLY A 158 -10.50 4.86 -18.98
C GLY A 158 -9.56 3.89 -19.68
N GLU A 159 -8.68 4.42 -20.51
CA GLU A 159 -7.71 3.63 -21.27
C GLU A 159 -6.59 3.11 -20.37
N ILE A 160 -6.20 1.85 -20.58
CA ILE A 160 -5.02 1.30 -19.96
C ILE A 160 -3.87 1.24 -20.99
N ILE A 161 -2.75 1.90 -20.65
CA ILE A 161 -1.52 1.84 -21.45
C ILE A 161 -0.57 0.85 -20.76
N LEU A 162 -0.36 -0.30 -21.41
CA LEU A 162 0.53 -1.32 -20.87
C LEU A 162 2.00 -0.96 -21.09
N PRO A 163 2.89 -1.26 -20.12
CA PRO A 163 4.33 -1.09 -20.31
C PRO A 163 4.84 -1.91 -21.50
N LYS A 164 5.61 -1.26 -22.38
CA LYS A 164 6.07 -1.89 -23.64
C LYS A 164 6.98 -3.11 -23.45
N ASP A 165 7.70 -3.17 -22.34
CA ASP A 165 8.64 -4.25 -22.02
C ASP A 165 8.02 -5.35 -21.16
N LEU A 166 6.70 -5.27 -20.88
CA LEU A 166 5.98 -6.28 -20.11
C LEU A 166 5.87 -7.58 -20.91
N ARG A 167 6.46 -8.66 -20.38
CA ARG A 167 6.53 -9.95 -21.11
C ARG A 167 5.24 -10.76 -21.06
N SER A 168 4.45 -10.58 -20.02
CA SER A 168 3.17 -11.29 -19.82
C SER A 168 2.27 -10.55 -18.89
N ILE A 169 0.96 -10.76 -19.03
CA ILE A 169 -0.06 -10.35 -18.07
C ILE A 169 -0.47 -11.59 -17.28
N PRO A 170 -0.21 -11.66 -15.97
CA PRO A 170 -0.51 -12.84 -15.18
C PRO A 170 -2.02 -12.99 -14.91
N ASN A 171 -2.38 -14.15 -14.34
CA ASN A 171 -3.76 -14.47 -14.02
C ASN A 171 -4.44 -13.36 -13.24
N ARG A 172 -5.67 -12.97 -13.66
CA ARG A 172 -6.53 -12.01 -12.99
C ARG A 172 -5.87 -10.64 -12.70
N CYS A 173 -4.74 -10.32 -13.34
CA CYS A 173 -4.00 -9.08 -13.08
C CYS A 173 -4.90 -7.83 -13.06
N PHE A 174 -5.80 -7.73 -14.04
CA PHE A 174 -6.75 -6.62 -14.20
C PHE A 174 -8.21 -7.07 -14.09
N TYR A 175 -8.48 -8.22 -13.45
CA TYR A 175 -9.81 -8.77 -13.31
C TYR A 175 -10.76 -7.78 -12.61
N ASN A 176 -12.02 -7.72 -13.09
CA ASN A 176 -13.07 -6.88 -12.53
C ASN A 176 -12.67 -5.38 -12.43
N ASN A 177 -12.31 -4.83 -13.60
CA ASN A 177 -12.12 -3.40 -13.84
C ASN A 177 -12.94 -2.97 -15.06
N ASP A 178 -13.21 -1.67 -15.17
CA ASP A 178 -14.11 -1.07 -16.17
C ASP A 178 -13.31 -0.30 -17.25
N PHE A 179 -12.13 -0.79 -17.64
CA PHE A 179 -11.32 -0.15 -18.67
C PHE A 179 -12.09 -0.02 -19.99
N SER A 180 -11.88 1.11 -20.69
CA SER A 180 -12.41 1.41 -22.03
C SER A 180 -11.25 1.57 -23.01
N GLY A 181 -11.37 1.07 -24.22
CA GLY A 181 -10.35 1.16 -25.28
C GLY A 181 -10.06 -0.15 -25.95
#